data_954d9cac783dc66580236211db0c434d
#
_entry.id   954d9cac783dc66580236211db0c434d
#
_cell.length_a   1.000
_cell.length_b   1.000
_cell.length_c   1.000
_cell.angle_alpha   90.00
_cell.angle_beta   90.00
_cell.angle_gamma   90.00
#
_symmetry.space_group_name_H-M   'P 1'
#
loop_
_entity.id
_entity.type
_entity.pdbx_description
1 polymer ?
#
loop_
_entity_poly.entity_id
_entity_poly.type
_entity_poly.pdbx_seq_one_letter_code
_entity_poly.pdbx_strand_id
1 'polypeptide(L)'
;MPTVKFTYALKRFFPALKDVPAEGNSFPEIFRELDFHYPGLSKYVLDEQGSLRKHVNIFIDGKMINDRNKLTDPFSVNSEIYIMQALSGG
;
A
#
# COMPACT_ATOMS: atom_id res chain seq x y z
N MET A 1 10.71 9.11 7.14
CA MET A 1 9.78 8.55 6.14
C MET A 1 9.33 7.18 6.56
N PRO A 2 8.04 6.86 6.50
CA PRO A 2 7.65 5.48 6.71
C PRO A 2 8.24 4.57 5.64
N THR A 3 8.44 3.31 6.00
CA THR A 3 8.95 2.31 5.06
C THR A 3 7.78 1.50 4.55
N VAL A 4 7.64 1.39 3.23
CA VAL A 4 6.57 0.62 2.61
C VAL A 4 7.12 -0.70 2.14
N LYS A 5 6.47 -1.78 2.57
CA LYS A 5 6.81 -3.15 2.20
C LYS A 5 5.68 -3.78 1.42
N PHE A 6 6.00 -4.78 0.61
CA PHE A 6 5.04 -5.40 -0.30
C PHE A 6 5.14 -6.91 -0.25
N THR A 7 4.00 -7.59 -0.44
CA THR A 7 4.01 -9.04 -0.57
C THR A 7 4.57 -9.48 -1.91
N TYR A 8 5.03 -10.70 -1.96
CA TYR A 8 5.54 -11.31 -3.18
C TYR A 8 4.52 -11.28 -4.31
N ALA A 9 3.23 -11.41 -3.98
CA ALA A 9 2.18 -11.41 -4.99
C ALA A 9 2.17 -10.12 -5.82
N LEU A 10 2.39 -8.98 -5.17
CA LEU A 10 2.49 -7.71 -5.88
C LEU A 10 3.72 -7.64 -6.75
N LYS A 11 4.82 -8.23 -6.30
CA LYS A 11 6.07 -8.20 -7.05
C LYS A 11 5.99 -8.96 -8.36
N ARG A 12 5.03 -9.85 -8.50
CA ARG A 12 4.81 -10.56 -9.78
C ARG A 12 4.34 -9.62 -10.88
N PHE A 13 3.63 -8.57 -10.52
CA PHE A 13 3.10 -7.60 -11.49
C PHE A 13 3.99 -6.37 -11.62
N PHE A 14 4.84 -6.15 -10.64
CA PHE A 14 5.80 -5.04 -10.63
C PHE A 14 7.15 -5.62 -10.26
N PRO A 15 7.87 -6.23 -11.23
CA PRO A 15 9.10 -6.96 -10.91
C PRO A 15 10.19 -6.13 -10.24
N ALA A 16 10.18 -4.81 -10.47
CA ALA A 16 11.15 -3.93 -9.83
C ALA A 16 10.74 -3.50 -8.43
N LEU A 17 9.57 -3.95 -7.97
CA LEU A 17 9.04 -3.54 -6.67
C LEU A 17 9.91 -4.04 -5.54
N LYS A 18 10.26 -3.15 -4.64
CA LYS A 18 11.05 -3.48 -3.46
C LYS A 18 10.60 -2.59 -2.30
N ASP A 19 11.00 -2.95 -1.10
CA ASP A 19 10.70 -2.15 0.07
C ASP A 19 11.38 -0.79 -0.09
N VAL A 20 10.62 0.28 0.09
CA VAL A 20 11.11 1.64 -0.11
C VAL A 20 10.59 2.58 0.95
N PRO A 21 11.38 3.60 1.32
CA PRO A 21 10.82 4.71 2.08
C PRO A 21 9.92 5.52 1.16
N ALA A 22 8.84 6.05 1.70
CA ALA A 22 7.91 6.86 0.93
C ALA A 22 7.57 8.12 1.69
N GLU A 23 7.66 9.26 1.02
CA GLU A 23 7.27 10.52 1.62
C GLU A 23 5.76 10.63 1.69
N GLY A 24 5.28 11.19 2.79
CA GLY A 24 3.87 11.47 2.94
C GLY A 24 3.41 11.32 4.37
N ASN A 25 2.39 12.08 4.71
CA ASN A 25 1.77 12.05 6.03
C ASN A 25 0.39 11.41 5.99
N SER A 26 -0.03 10.95 4.83
CA SER A 26 -1.32 10.30 4.63
C SER A 26 -1.18 9.26 3.53
N PHE A 27 -2.13 8.32 3.48
CA PHE A 27 -2.10 7.30 2.44
C PHE A 27 -2.22 7.87 1.02
N PRO A 28 -3.06 8.87 0.76
CA PRO A 28 -3.07 9.47 -0.58
C PRO A 28 -1.70 9.99 -1.01
N GLU A 29 -0.96 10.59 -0.09
CA GLU A 29 0.40 11.06 -0.39
C GLU A 29 1.36 9.90 -0.62
N ILE A 30 1.29 8.87 0.22
CA ILE A 30 2.11 7.67 0.06
C ILE A 30 1.87 7.02 -1.31
N PHE A 31 0.60 6.86 -1.71
CA PHE A 31 0.29 6.24 -2.99
C PHE A 31 0.69 7.11 -4.18
N ARG A 32 0.64 8.42 -4.03
CA ARG A 32 1.14 9.32 -5.08
C ARG A 32 2.64 9.11 -5.28
N GLU A 33 3.38 9.03 -4.19
CA GLU A 33 4.82 8.78 -4.22
C GLU A 33 5.11 7.41 -4.86
N LEU A 34 4.35 6.38 -4.46
CA LEU A 34 4.54 5.05 -5.02
C LEU A 34 4.23 5.00 -6.51
N ASP A 35 3.20 5.72 -6.97
CA ASP A 35 2.88 5.77 -8.39
C ASP A 35 3.96 6.46 -9.20
N PHE A 36 4.66 7.40 -8.59
CA PHE A 36 5.77 8.07 -9.26
C PHE A 36 6.88 7.06 -9.58
N HIS A 37 7.17 6.17 -8.64
CA HIS A 37 8.22 5.16 -8.82
C HIS A 37 7.73 3.91 -9.54
N TYR A 38 6.47 3.56 -9.37
CA TYR A 38 5.87 2.35 -9.95
C TYR A 38 4.54 2.73 -10.57
N PRO A 39 4.55 3.28 -11.80
CA PRO A 39 3.33 3.76 -12.43
C PRO A 39 2.24 2.70 -12.48
N GLY A 40 1.04 3.07 -12.00
CA GLY A 40 -0.09 2.17 -11.97
C GLY A 40 -0.25 1.35 -10.70
N LEU A 41 0.69 1.46 -9.76
CA LEU A 41 0.63 0.66 -8.54
C LEU A 41 -0.63 0.95 -7.72
N SER A 42 -1.00 2.23 -7.56
CA SER A 42 -2.17 2.57 -6.78
C SER A 42 -3.45 2.01 -7.39
N LYS A 43 -3.54 1.98 -8.71
CA LYS A 43 -4.72 1.42 -9.40
C LYS A 43 -4.84 -0.08 -9.20
N TYR A 44 -3.73 -0.73 -8.94
CA TYR A 44 -3.71 -2.15 -8.69
C TYR A 44 -4.19 -2.47 -7.27
N VAL A 45 -3.90 -1.59 -6.34
CA VAL A 45 -4.19 -1.77 -4.91
C VAL A 45 -5.52 -1.15 -4.53
N LEU A 46 -5.87 -0.02 -5.16
CA LEU A 46 -7.07 0.74 -4.86
C LEU A 46 -8.06 0.67 -6.01
N ASP A 47 -9.35 0.75 -5.67
CA ASP A 47 -10.39 0.84 -6.69
C ASP A 47 -10.55 2.29 -7.17
N GLU A 48 -11.55 2.53 -8.02
CA GLU A 48 -11.79 3.84 -8.60
C GLU A 48 -12.14 4.90 -7.59
N GLN A 49 -12.63 4.49 -6.42
CA GLN A 49 -13.04 5.39 -5.36
C GLN A 49 -11.94 5.62 -4.33
N GLY A 50 -10.79 5.02 -4.52
CA GLY A 50 -9.68 5.13 -3.59
C GLY A 50 -9.75 4.18 -2.41
N SER A 51 -10.67 3.23 -2.42
CA SER A 51 -10.78 2.21 -1.39
C SER A 51 -9.92 1.01 -1.71
N LEU A 52 -9.51 0.27 -0.68
CA LEU A 52 -8.75 -0.95 -0.91
C LEU A 52 -9.58 -1.98 -1.68
N ARG A 53 -8.95 -2.60 -2.67
CA ARG A 53 -9.58 -3.68 -3.39
C ARG A 53 -9.77 -4.89 -2.48
N LYS A 54 -10.69 -5.78 -2.87
CA LYS A 54 -11.16 -6.87 -2.03
C LYS A 54 -10.04 -7.76 -1.47
N HIS A 55 -9.02 -8.01 -2.26
CA HIS A 55 -7.94 -8.93 -1.86
C HIS A 55 -6.70 -8.22 -1.35
N VAL A 56 -6.81 -6.93 -1.06
CA VAL A 56 -5.69 -6.13 -0.60
C VAL A 56 -5.94 -5.67 0.83
N ASN A 57 -4.89 -5.72 1.63
CA ASN A 57 -4.91 -5.18 2.98
C ASN A 57 -3.65 -4.36 3.21
N ILE A 58 -3.73 -3.47 4.20
CA ILE A 58 -2.58 -2.69 4.64
C ILE A 58 -2.43 -2.91 6.13
N PHE A 59 -1.19 -3.14 6.55
CA PHE A 59 -0.85 -3.25 7.97
C PHE A 59 0.07 -2.09 8.32
N ILE A 60 -0.21 -1.44 9.44
CA ILE A 60 0.63 -0.37 9.98
C ILE A 60 1.24 -0.90 11.25
N ASP A 61 2.57 -1.06 11.25
CA ASP A 61 3.30 -1.60 12.40
C ASP A 61 2.71 -2.93 12.89
N GLY A 62 2.34 -3.77 11.94
CA GLY A 62 1.80 -5.10 12.23
C GLY A 62 0.32 -5.17 12.49
N LYS A 63 -0.38 -4.04 12.47
CA LYS A 63 -1.82 -4.00 12.71
C LYS A 63 -2.58 -3.66 11.44
N MET A 64 -3.59 -4.44 11.12
CA MET A 64 -4.43 -4.18 9.96
C MET A 64 -5.14 -2.84 10.13
N ILE A 65 -5.22 -2.06 9.05
CA ILE A 65 -5.92 -0.77 9.10
C ILE A 65 -7.41 -0.98 9.36
N ASN A 66 -8.04 0.05 9.92
CA ASN A 66 -9.47 0.02 10.20
C ASN A 66 -10.32 0.58 9.06
N ASP A 67 -9.81 1.57 8.37
CA ASP A 67 -10.58 2.29 7.34
C ASP A 67 -10.13 1.89 5.95
N ARG A 68 -10.73 0.83 5.43
CA ARG A 68 -10.43 0.35 4.08
C ARG A 68 -10.97 1.25 2.99
N ASN A 69 -11.92 2.12 3.32
CA ASN A 69 -12.62 2.93 2.32
C ASN A 69 -11.93 4.24 2.03
N LYS A 70 -11.50 4.94 3.07
CA LYS A 70 -10.89 6.26 2.92
C LYS A 70 -9.43 6.30 3.34
N LEU A 71 -8.95 5.21 3.94
CA LEU A 71 -7.54 5.07 4.36
C LEU A 71 -7.12 6.21 5.27
N THR A 72 -7.92 6.47 6.29
CA THR A 72 -7.66 7.57 7.22
C THR A 72 -6.85 7.16 8.44
N ASP A 73 -6.49 5.89 8.56
CA ASP A 73 -5.70 5.43 9.70
C ASP A 73 -4.38 6.21 9.78
N PRO A 74 -4.01 6.69 10.96
CA PRO A 74 -2.76 7.44 11.10
C PRO A 74 -1.55 6.51 11.14
N PHE A 75 -0.42 7.06 10.75
CA PHE A 75 0.88 6.40 10.91
C PHE A 75 1.93 7.47 11.21
N SER A 76 3.11 7.04 11.64
CA SER A 76 4.18 7.96 11.98
C SER A 76 5.31 7.89 10.96
N VAL A 77 6.27 8.80 11.10
CA VAL A 77 7.45 8.82 10.22
C VAL A 77 8.29 7.56 10.34
N ASN A 78 8.16 6.83 11.43
CA ASN A 78 8.91 5.60 11.65
C ASN A 78 8.07 4.35 11.42
N SER A 79 6.84 4.49 10.96
CA SER A 79 5.96 3.35 10.75
C SER A 79 6.42 2.46 9.62
N GLU A 80 6.12 1.18 9.76
CA GLU A 80 6.28 0.20 8.70
C GLU A 80 4.88 -0.05 8.12
N ILE A 81 4.74 0.25 6.83
CA ILE A 81 3.48 0.07 6.12
C ILE A 81 3.64 -1.13 5.21
N TYR A 82 2.84 -2.15 5.44
CA TYR A 82 2.91 -3.39 4.66
C TYR A 82 1.67 -3.49 3.78
N ILE A 83 1.88 -3.45 2.47
CA ILE A 83 0.79 -3.61 1.51
C ILE A 83 0.75 -5.06 1.08
N MET A 84 -0.32 -5.73 1.44
CA MET A 84 -0.46 -7.16 1.23
C MET A 84 -1.56 -7.44 0.22
N GLN A 85 -1.23 -8.21 -0.81
CA GLN A 85 -2.24 -8.74 -1.71
C GLN A 85 -2.28 -10.25 -1.49
N ALA A 86 -3.46 -10.75 -1.15
CA ALA A 86 -3.63 -12.19 -1.04
C ALA A 86 -3.57 -12.81 -2.43
N LEU A 87 -2.90 -13.93 -2.54
CA LEU A 87 -3.02 -14.74 -3.75
C LEU A 87 -4.48 -15.15 -3.82
N SER A 88 -5.12 -14.88 -4.96
CA SER A 88 -6.52 -15.22 -5.06
C SER A 88 -6.62 -16.75 -5.09
N GLY A 89 -7.02 -17.27 -3.98
CA GLY A 89 -7.29 -18.68 -3.88
C GLY A 89 -8.68 -19.02 -4.33
N GLY A 90 -9.24 -18.17 -5.08
CA GLY A 90 -10.61 -18.38 -5.51
C GLY A 90 -11.51 -17.49 -4.76
#